data_82e14a360d139cbaa277f8ed1e530092
#
_entry.id   82e14a360d139cbaa277f8ed1e530092
#
_cell.length_a   1.000
_cell.length_b   1.000
_cell.length_c   1.000
_cell.angle_alpha   90.00
_cell.angle_beta   90.00
_cell.angle_gamma   90.00
#
_symmetry.space_group_name_H-M   'P 1'
#
loop_
_entity.id
_entity.type
_entity.pdbx_description
1 polymer ?
#
loop_
_entity_poly.entity_id
_entity_poly.type
_entity_poly.pdbx_seq_one_letter_code
_entity_poly.pdbx_strand_id
1 'polypeptide(L)'
;MKCDIIPLSRRFKAGPIIRADLMTESSFNIRKARLDDVPAIYELLKHMAGRGLLLPRSLANLYEMVQTFWVGQAEDGRVVGAAALQVAWEGLGEVRSLAVREECGGHGLGRALTRAVEGEAATLGVGRLFVLTYVPEFFAGLDFKVIPLAELPQKIWAVCFQCVHFPDCRETAMIKMLAAEPSEAGSL
;
A
#
# COMPACT_ATOMS: atom_id res chain seq x y z
N MET A 1 12.88 7.70 -23.12
CA MET A 1 13.44 7.78 -21.76
C MET A 1 12.86 6.61 -20.98
N LYS A 2 13.72 5.69 -20.52
CA LYS A 2 13.28 4.50 -19.76
C LYS A 2 12.92 4.94 -18.34
N CYS A 3 11.65 4.78 -17.96
CA CYS A 3 11.22 4.93 -16.58
C CYS A 3 11.57 3.64 -15.82
N ASP A 4 12.54 3.71 -14.95
CA ASP A 4 12.92 2.62 -14.06
C ASP A 4 12.12 2.74 -12.75
N ILE A 5 11.82 1.64 -12.09
CA ILE A 5 11.03 1.57 -10.84
C ILE A 5 11.95 1.24 -9.65
N ILE A 6 11.96 2.04 -8.56
CA ILE A 6 12.85 1.90 -7.39
C ILE A 6 12.27 0.93 -6.33
N PRO A 7 13.09 0.03 -5.75
CA PRO A 7 12.76 -0.55 -4.47
C PRO A 7 12.81 0.53 -3.38
N LEU A 8 11.83 0.51 -2.48
CA LEU A 8 11.76 1.38 -1.30
C LEU A 8 12.96 1.18 -0.31
N SER A 9 14.00 0.44 -0.71
CA SER A 9 15.07 -0.07 0.15
C SER A 9 16.40 0.71 0.09
N ARG A 10 16.44 1.96 -0.36
CA ARG A 10 17.68 2.74 -0.19
C ARG A 10 17.77 3.33 1.20
N ARG A 11 18.80 2.86 1.94
CA ARG A 11 19.26 3.34 3.25
C ARG A 11 19.32 4.86 3.30
N PHE A 12 18.52 5.45 4.18
CA PHE A 12 18.73 6.81 4.63
C PHE A 12 19.95 6.83 5.55
N LYS A 13 21.07 7.41 5.11
CA LYS A 13 22.12 7.85 6.02
C LYS A 13 21.60 9.09 6.74
N ALA A 14 21.55 9.04 8.07
CA ALA A 14 21.29 10.19 8.91
C ALA A 14 22.37 11.26 8.67
N GLY A 15 22.00 12.36 8.06
CA GLY A 15 22.76 13.59 7.96
C GLY A 15 22.12 14.65 8.89
N PRO A 16 22.83 15.72 9.26
CA PRO A 16 22.42 16.61 10.35
C PRO A 16 21.12 17.35 10.05
N ILE A 17 20.35 17.53 11.12
CA ILE A 17 19.09 18.29 11.17
C ILE A 17 19.34 19.71 10.66
N ILE A 18 18.90 20.02 9.46
CA ILE A 18 18.71 21.38 8.98
C ILE A 18 17.21 21.61 8.82
N ARG A 19 16.76 22.71 9.43
CA ARG A 19 15.39 23.22 9.54
C ARG A 19 14.55 22.96 8.28
N ALA A 20 13.35 22.43 8.56
CA ALA A 20 12.23 22.47 7.64
C ALA A 20 12.01 23.88 7.14
N ASP A 21 12.18 24.08 5.82
CA ASP A 21 11.40 25.06 5.09
C ASP A 21 11.49 24.73 3.60
N LEU A 22 10.33 24.74 2.95
CA LEU A 22 10.13 24.62 1.50
C LEU A 22 10.44 23.24 0.89
N MET A 23 9.77 22.19 1.37
CA MET A 23 9.50 21.05 0.54
C MET A 23 8.46 21.48 -0.49
N THR A 24 8.88 21.63 -1.74
CA THR A 24 7.97 21.63 -2.89
C THR A 24 7.13 20.35 -2.76
N GLU A 25 5.87 20.49 -2.34
CA GLU A 25 4.92 19.40 -2.37
C GLU A 25 4.83 18.97 -3.83
N SER A 26 5.41 17.82 -4.14
CA SER A 26 5.14 17.16 -5.42
C SER A 26 3.64 16.86 -5.38
N SER A 27 2.85 17.62 -6.12
CA SER A 27 1.39 17.58 -6.05
C SER A 27 0.89 16.34 -6.78
N PHE A 28 0.87 15.20 -6.08
CA PHE A 28 0.19 14.00 -6.56
C PHE A 28 -1.30 14.09 -6.22
N ASN A 29 -2.15 13.87 -7.21
CA ASN A 29 -3.57 13.70 -6.97
C ASN A 29 -3.87 12.26 -6.55
N ILE A 30 -4.30 12.08 -5.30
CA ILE A 30 -4.69 10.77 -4.75
C ILE A 30 -6.19 10.59 -4.92
N ARG A 31 -6.60 9.55 -5.65
CA ARG A 31 -8.01 9.26 -5.92
C ARG A 31 -8.29 7.76 -6.03
N LYS A 32 -9.56 7.39 -5.98
CA LYS A 32 -9.98 6.02 -6.30
C LYS A 32 -9.64 5.69 -7.75
N ALA A 33 -9.24 4.45 -7.96
CA ALA A 33 -8.99 3.95 -9.30
C ALA A 33 -10.29 3.83 -10.11
N ARG A 34 -10.16 3.95 -11.42
CA ARG A 34 -11.22 3.76 -12.42
C ARG A 34 -10.82 2.63 -13.36
N LEU A 35 -11.77 2.15 -14.16
CA LEU A 35 -11.49 1.09 -15.14
C LEU A 35 -10.35 1.44 -16.10
N ASP A 36 -10.25 2.71 -16.49
CA ASP A 36 -9.20 3.20 -17.39
C ASP A 36 -7.79 3.20 -16.78
N ASP A 37 -7.69 3.14 -15.45
CA ASP A 37 -6.41 3.06 -14.73
C ASP A 37 -5.84 1.64 -14.70
N VAL A 38 -6.67 0.62 -14.93
CA VAL A 38 -6.29 -0.79 -14.75
C VAL A 38 -5.06 -1.19 -15.58
N PRO A 39 -4.92 -0.78 -16.87
CA PRO A 39 -3.71 -1.07 -17.62
C PRO A 39 -2.45 -0.48 -16.99
N ALA A 40 -2.52 0.76 -16.49
CA ALA A 40 -1.38 1.44 -15.86
C ALA A 40 -1.02 0.80 -14.50
N ILE A 41 -2.02 0.44 -13.71
CA ILE A 41 -1.83 -0.33 -12.46
C ILE A 41 -1.18 -1.68 -12.77
N TYR A 42 -1.66 -2.39 -13.79
CA TYR A 42 -1.10 -3.68 -14.19
C TYR A 42 0.39 -3.58 -14.54
N GLU A 43 0.77 -2.65 -15.39
CA GLU A 43 2.19 -2.48 -15.76
C GLU A 43 3.06 -2.08 -14.56
N LEU A 44 2.55 -1.24 -13.65
CA LEU A 44 3.24 -0.90 -12.42
C LEU A 44 3.47 -2.12 -11.53
N LEU A 45 2.42 -2.92 -11.27
CA LEU A 45 2.52 -4.09 -10.40
C LEU A 45 3.33 -5.23 -11.05
N LYS A 46 3.18 -5.44 -12.36
CA LYS A 46 3.94 -6.43 -13.14
C LYS A 46 5.44 -6.16 -13.07
N HIS A 47 5.84 -4.90 -13.18
CA HIS A 47 7.24 -4.54 -13.04
C HIS A 47 7.78 -4.84 -11.63
N MET A 48 7.02 -4.51 -10.58
CA MET A 48 7.40 -4.81 -9.18
C MET A 48 7.45 -6.33 -8.93
N ALA A 49 6.51 -7.08 -9.51
CA ALA A 49 6.50 -8.54 -9.41
C ALA A 49 7.72 -9.17 -10.11
N GLY A 50 8.10 -8.65 -11.29
CA GLY A 50 9.30 -9.10 -12.00
C GLY A 50 10.61 -8.89 -11.21
N ARG A 51 10.59 -8.04 -10.20
CA ARG A 51 11.70 -7.79 -9.25
C ARG A 51 11.56 -8.57 -7.94
N GLY A 52 10.52 -9.40 -7.80
CA GLY A 52 10.26 -10.15 -6.56
C GLY A 52 9.80 -9.30 -5.38
N LEU A 53 9.29 -8.10 -5.62
CA LEU A 53 8.85 -7.16 -4.57
C LEU A 53 7.35 -7.26 -4.28
N LEU A 54 6.58 -7.86 -5.19
CA LEU A 54 5.14 -8.11 -5.06
C LEU A 54 4.79 -9.45 -5.73
N LEU A 55 3.68 -10.02 -5.32
CA LEU A 55 3.09 -11.15 -6.04
C LEU A 55 2.45 -10.67 -7.35
N PRO A 56 2.63 -11.41 -8.47
CA PRO A 56 2.02 -11.04 -9.73
C PRO A 56 0.49 -11.11 -9.64
N ARG A 57 -0.18 -10.22 -10.37
CA ARG A 57 -1.64 -10.23 -10.52
C ARG A 57 -2.01 -10.30 -11.98
N SER A 58 -3.07 -11.05 -12.30
CA SER A 58 -3.61 -11.05 -13.65
C SER A 58 -4.39 -9.77 -13.93
N LEU A 59 -4.45 -9.38 -15.19
CA LEU A 59 -5.25 -8.23 -15.62
C LEU A 59 -6.73 -8.41 -15.27
N ALA A 60 -7.27 -9.62 -15.43
CA ALA A 60 -8.65 -9.94 -15.05
C ALA A 60 -8.90 -9.68 -13.56
N ASN A 61 -8.01 -10.14 -12.68
CA ASN A 61 -8.12 -9.89 -11.24
C ASN A 61 -8.09 -8.38 -10.91
N LEU A 62 -7.31 -7.58 -11.63
CA LEU A 62 -7.29 -6.13 -11.41
C LEU A 62 -8.60 -5.46 -11.83
N TYR A 63 -9.24 -5.92 -12.92
CA TYR A 63 -10.57 -5.43 -13.30
C TYR A 63 -11.63 -5.77 -12.26
N GLU A 64 -11.62 -6.99 -11.71
CA GLU A 64 -12.54 -7.42 -10.65
C GLU A 64 -12.39 -6.61 -9.36
N MET A 65 -11.16 -6.16 -9.07
CA MET A 65 -10.82 -5.50 -7.81
C MET A 65 -10.57 -4.00 -7.93
N VAL A 66 -10.83 -3.38 -9.09
CA VAL A 66 -10.46 -1.97 -9.34
C VAL A 66 -11.00 -1.01 -8.27
N GLN A 67 -12.20 -1.25 -7.75
CA GLN A 67 -12.82 -0.43 -6.71
C GLN A 67 -12.05 -0.46 -5.38
N THR A 68 -11.17 -1.44 -5.15
CA THR A 68 -10.36 -1.50 -3.93
C THR A 68 -9.09 -0.65 -4.02
N PHE A 69 -8.74 -0.19 -5.23
CA PHE A 69 -7.51 0.54 -5.49
C PHE A 69 -7.65 2.04 -5.31
N TRP A 70 -6.59 2.61 -4.78
CA TRP A 70 -6.25 4.02 -4.82
C TRP A 70 -5.08 4.22 -5.77
N VAL A 71 -5.08 5.31 -6.52
CA VAL A 71 -3.99 5.68 -7.43
C VAL A 71 -3.45 7.06 -7.09
N GLY A 72 -2.15 7.21 -7.26
CA GLY A 72 -1.46 8.48 -7.27
C GLY A 72 -1.22 8.90 -8.72
N GLN A 73 -1.74 10.05 -9.10
CA GLN A 73 -1.65 10.61 -10.43
C GLN A 73 -0.71 11.81 -10.42
N ALA A 74 0.26 11.85 -11.32
CA ALA A 74 1.14 12.99 -11.54
C ALA A 74 0.39 14.13 -12.26
N GLU A 75 0.99 15.31 -12.33
CA GLU A 75 0.41 16.51 -12.98
C GLU A 75 0.08 16.28 -14.45
N ASP A 76 0.85 15.45 -15.15
CA ASP A 76 0.63 15.07 -16.54
C ASP A 76 -0.49 14.02 -16.73
N GLY A 77 -1.18 13.65 -15.66
CA GLY A 77 -2.28 12.69 -15.68
C GLY A 77 -1.87 11.22 -15.59
N ARG A 78 -0.57 10.88 -15.61
CA ARG A 78 -0.11 9.49 -15.53
C ARG A 78 -0.29 8.93 -14.12
N VAL A 79 -0.72 7.66 -14.04
CA VAL A 79 -0.70 6.89 -12.79
C VAL A 79 0.75 6.53 -12.46
N VAL A 80 1.23 7.00 -11.32
CA VAL A 80 2.61 6.83 -10.85
C VAL A 80 2.71 6.09 -9.52
N GLY A 81 1.58 5.74 -8.92
CA GLY A 81 1.50 4.91 -7.73
C GLY A 81 0.14 4.27 -7.59
N ALA A 82 0.07 3.16 -6.85
CA ALA A 82 -1.16 2.45 -6.54
C ALA A 82 -1.05 1.78 -5.16
N ALA A 83 -2.19 1.63 -4.49
CA ALA A 83 -2.36 0.82 -3.29
C ALA A 83 -3.81 0.31 -3.23
N ALA A 84 -4.04 -0.84 -2.60
CA ALA A 84 -5.38 -1.39 -2.45
C ALA A 84 -5.70 -1.66 -0.98
N LEU A 85 -6.97 -1.48 -0.61
CA LEU A 85 -7.55 -1.99 0.62
C LEU A 85 -8.23 -3.33 0.35
N GLN A 86 -7.83 -4.37 1.05
CA GLN A 86 -8.52 -5.66 1.04
C GLN A 86 -9.12 -5.91 2.41
N VAL A 87 -10.44 -5.93 2.52
CA VAL A 87 -11.08 -6.40 3.77
C VAL A 87 -10.82 -7.90 3.89
N ALA A 88 -10.12 -8.29 4.96
CA ALA A 88 -9.70 -9.67 5.19
C ALA A 88 -10.63 -10.41 6.15
N TRP A 89 -11.16 -9.73 7.17
CA TRP A 89 -12.08 -10.25 8.16
C TRP A 89 -12.83 -9.11 8.85
N GLU A 90 -13.75 -9.44 9.76
CA GLU A 90 -14.45 -8.46 10.59
C GLU A 90 -13.45 -7.57 11.33
N GLY A 91 -13.55 -6.25 11.11
CA GLY A 91 -12.66 -5.25 11.69
C GLY A 91 -11.19 -5.33 11.28
N LEU A 92 -10.82 -6.16 10.28
CA LEU A 92 -9.45 -6.35 9.81
C LEU A 92 -9.33 -6.15 8.30
N GLY A 93 -8.45 -5.25 7.89
CA GLY A 93 -8.09 -5.00 6.49
C GLY A 93 -6.60 -5.23 6.23
N GLU A 94 -6.25 -5.35 4.96
CA GLU A 94 -4.88 -5.48 4.47
C GLU A 94 -4.56 -4.33 3.51
N VAL A 95 -3.42 -3.69 3.71
CA VAL A 95 -2.82 -2.81 2.70
C VAL A 95 -2.09 -3.69 1.69
N ARG A 96 -2.58 -3.72 0.45
CA ARG A 96 -2.04 -4.59 -0.62
C ARG A 96 -1.56 -3.79 -1.81
N SER A 97 -0.66 -4.41 -2.56
CA SER A 97 -0.22 -3.90 -3.87
C SER A 97 0.25 -2.44 -3.84
N LEU A 98 0.85 -2.01 -2.71
CA LEU A 98 1.46 -0.69 -2.64
C LEU A 98 2.69 -0.66 -3.55
N ALA A 99 2.61 0.17 -4.57
CA ALA A 99 3.67 0.38 -5.55
C ALA A 99 3.76 1.85 -5.93
N VAL A 100 4.98 2.34 -6.13
CA VAL A 100 5.27 3.72 -6.55
C VAL A 100 6.35 3.66 -7.61
N ARG A 101 6.18 4.43 -8.69
CA ARG A 101 7.22 4.57 -9.71
C ARG A 101 8.49 5.15 -9.11
N GLU A 102 9.63 4.70 -9.60
CA GLU A 102 10.96 5.01 -9.07
C GLU A 102 11.23 6.50 -9.02
N GLU A 103 10.96 7.17 -10.10
CA GLU A 103 11.13 8.61 -10.25
C GLU A 103 10.26 9.43 -9.27
N CYS A 104 9.23 8.81 -8.71
CA CYS A 104 8.34 9.42 -7.71
C CYS A 104 8.63 8.94 -6.28
N GLY A 105 9.68 8.12 -6.11
CA GLY A 105 10.13 7.64 -4.80
C GLY A 105 10.71 8.76 -3.93
N GLY A 106 10.51 8.68 -2.62
CA GLY A 106 11.02 9.69 -1.69
C GLY A 106 10.20 10.98 -1.58
N HIS A 107 9.18 11.17 -2.41
CA HIS A 107 8.34 12.37 -2.44
C HIS A 107 7.01 12.21 -1.68
N GLY A 108 6.91 11.24 -0.78
CA GLY A 108 5.74 11.05 0.10
C GLY A 108 4.56 10.32 -0.53
N LEU A 109 4.59 9.97 -1.83
CA LEU A 109 3.46 9.33 -2.54
C LEU A 109 3.02 8.01 -1.88
N GLY A 110 3.96 7.13 -1.50
CA GLY A 110 3.63 5.87 -0.82
C GLY A 110 2.92 6.11 0.51
N ARG A 111 3.35 7.12 1.28
CA ARG A 111 2.69 7.54 2.52
C ARG A 111 1.27 8.06 2.26
N ALA A 112 1.09 8.90 1.23
CA ALA A 112 -0.21 9.45 0.87
C ALA A 112 -1.20 8.35 0.44
N LEU A 113 -0.75 7.39 -0.36
CA LEU A 113 -1.54 6.22 -0.76
C LEU A 113 -1.93 5.35 0.44
N THR A 114 -1.00 5.10 1.37
CA THR A 114 -1.30 4.32 2.58
C THR A 114 -2.33 5.04 3.45
N ARG A 115 -2.23 6.37 3.61
CA ARG A 115 -3.23 7.18 4.34
C ARG A 115 -4.60 7.14 3.68
N ALA A 116 -4.68 7.14 2.34
CA ALA A 116 -5.95 7.00 1.65
C ALA A 116 -6.60 5.63 1.93
N VAL A 117 -5.80 4.57 1.97
CA VAL A 117 -6.26 3.22 2.37
C VAL A 117 -6.71 3.21 3.84
N GLU A 118 -5.97 3.86 4.75
CA GLU A 118 -6.34 3.99 6.17
C GLU A 118 -7.69 4.72 6.34
N GLY A 119 -7.89 5.83 5.63
CA GLY A 119 -9.14 6.59 5.66
C GLY A 119 -10.34 5.78 5.15
N GLU A 120 -10.17 5.05 4.03
CA GLU A 120 -11.22 4.16 3.54
C GLU A 120 -11.52 3.02 4.53
N ALA A 121 -10.49 2.43 5.12
CA ALA A 121 -10.64 1.39 6.12
C ALA A 121 -11.46 1.88 7.33
N ALA A 122 -11.17 3.08 7.84
CA ALA A 122 -11.95 3.69 8.93
C ALA A 122 -13.41 3.89 8.54
N THR A 123 -13.68 4.41 7.33
CA THR A 123 -15.05 4.60 6.80
C THR A 123 -15.83 3.28 6.72
N LEU A 124 -15.15 2.17 6.44
CA LEU A 124 -15.75 0.83 6.39
C LEU A 124 -15.85 0.15 7.77
N GLY A 125 -15.47 0.81 8.85
CA GLY A 125 -15.46 0.23 10.19
C GLY A 125 -14.35 -0.79 10.43
N VAL A 126 -13.29 -0.76 9.62
CA VAL A 126 -12.08 -1.57 9.80
C VAL A 126 -11.20 -0.92 10.87
N GLY A 127 -11.11 -1.55 12.03
CA GLY A 127 -10.35 -1.03 13.17
C GLY A 127 -8.86 -1.39 13.17
N ARG A 128 -8.44 -2.31 12.31
CA ARG A 128 -7.05 -2.79 12.23
C ARG A 128 -6.63 -2.99 10.79
N LEU A 129 -5.46 -2.51 10.44
CA LEU A 129 -4.83 -2.80 9.15
C LEU A 129 -3.57 -3.63 9.36
N PHE A 130 -3.37 -4.65 8.55
CA PHE A 130 -2.10 -5.34 8.47
C PHE A 130 -1.49 -5.21 7.07
N VAL A 131 -0.22 -5.56 6.98
CA VAL A 131 0.52 -5.66 5.73
C VAL A 131 1.50 -6.83 5.81
N LEU A 132 1.71 -7.50 4.70
CA LEU A 132 2.83 -8.41 4.47
C LEU A 132 3.82 -7.68 3.56
N THR A 133 5.06 -7.50 4.00
CA THR A 133 5.97 -6.57 3.33
C THR A 133 7.44 -7.01 3.37
N TYR A 134 8.17 -6.68 2.30
CA TYR A 134 9.64 -6.76 2.24
C TYR A 134 10.35 -5.47 2.70
N VAL A 135 9.58 -4.42 3.05
CA VAL A 135 10.11 -3.08 3.43
C VAL A 135 9.51 -2.61 4.77
N PRO A 136 9.76 -3.36 5.86
CA PRO A 136 9.15 -3.08 7.16
C PRO A 136 9.47 -1.67 7.69
N GLU A 137 10.64 -1.11 7.37
CA GLU A 137 11.05 0.21 7.81
C GLU A 137 10.11 1.32 7.27
N PHE A 138 9.60 1.15 6.05
CA PHE A 138 8.63 2.08 5.48
C PHE A 138 7.34 2.09 6.30
N PHE A 139 6.80 0.93 6.63
CA PHE A 139 5.56 0.80 7.40
C PHE A 139 5.74 1.14 8.88
N ALA A 140 6.92 0.87 9.46
CA ALA A 140 7.26 1.35 10.81
C ALA A 140 7.18 2.89 10.90
N GLY A 141 7.62 3.60 9.84
CA GLY A 141 7.46 5.06 9.70
C GLY A 141 6.01 5.53 9.52
N LEU A 142 5.04 4.61 9.47
CA LEU A 142 3.58 4.84 9.40
C LEU A 142 2.85 4.24 10.62
N ASP A 143 3.58 3.96 11.70
CA ASP A 143 3.07 3.41 12.97
C ASP A 143 2.57 1.96 12.91
N PHE A 144 2.93 1.21 11.86
CA PHE A 144 2.74 -0.24 11.86
C PHE A 144 3.78 -0.91 12.74
N LYS A 145 3.37 -1.93 13.49
CA LYS A 145 4.19 -2.71 14.39
C LYS A 145 4.35 -4.12 13.86
N VAL A 146 5.56 -4.66 13.95
CA VAL A 146 5.83 -6.06 13.59
C VAL A 146 5.05 -6.99 14.52
N ILE A 147 4.43 -8.01 13.94
CA ILE A 147 3.75 -9.08 14.65
C ILE A 147 4.19 -10.44 14.11
N PRO A 148 4.13 -11.51 14.91
CA PRO A 148 4.22 -12.87 14.41
C PRO A 148 3.13 -13.13 13.36
N LEU A 149 3.48 -13.76 12.25
CA LEU A 149 2.50 -14.13 11.22
C LEU A 149 1.35 -14.96 11.78
N ALA A 150 1.61 -15.78 12.80
CA ALA A 150 0.65 -16.62 13.49
C ALA A 150 -0.49 -15.84 14.21
N GLU A 151 -0.30 -14.54 14.46
CA GLU A 151 -1.34 -13.69 15.05
C GLU A 151 -2.41 -13.26 14.01
N LEU A 152 -2.12 -13.42 12.72
CA LEU A 152 -3.11 -13.17 11.67
C LEU A 152 -4.13 -14.34 11.60
N PRO A 153 -5.42 -14.06 11.32
CA PRO A 153 -6.45 -15.09 11.20
C PRO A 153 -6.08 -16.19 10.20
N GLN A 154 -6.43 -17.43 10.51
CA GLN A 154 -6.14 -18.60 9.66
C GLN A 154 -6.62 -18.46 8.21
N LYS A 155 -7.67 -17.67 7.95
CA LYS A 155 -8.17 -17.41 6.61
C LYS A 155 -7.10 -16.74 5.71
N ILE A 156 -6.19 -15.96 6.29
CA ILE A 156 -5.11 -15.31 5.55
C ILE A 156 -4.10 -16.37 5.09
N TRP A 157 -3.90 -17.41 5.89
CA TRP A 157 -3.02 -18.53 5.54
C TRP A 157 -3.47 -19.28 4.29
N ALA A 158 -4.77 -19.33 4.00
CA ALA A 158 -5.27 -19.97 2.78
C ALA A 158 -4.72 -19.29 1.51
N VAL A 159 -4.46 -17.99 1.56
CA VAL A 159 -3.79 -17.26 0.47
C VAL A 159 -2.28 -17.55 0.47
N CYS A 160 -1.67 -17.67 1.65
CA CYS A 160 -0.25 -18.01 1.78
C CYS A 160 0.05 -19.42 1.23
N PHE A 161 -0.83 -20.41 1.45
CA PHE A 161 -0.65 -21.77 0.89
C PHE A 161 -0.66 -21.82 -0.64
N GLN A 162 -1.25 -20.82 -1.30
CA GLN A 162 -1.25 -20.69 -2.76
C GLN A 162 -0.10 -19.82 -3.28
N CYS A 163 0.70 -19.24 -2.37
CA CYS A 163 1.80 -18.37 -2.72
C CYS A 163 3.00 -19.18 -3.22
N VAL A 164 3.63 -18.73 -4.30
CA VAL A 164 4.84 -19.34 -4.88
C VAL A 164 6.04 -19.32 -3.91
N HIS A 165 6.00 -18.53 -2.87
CA HIS A 165 7.05 -18.41 -1.85
C HIS A 165 6.77 -19.23 -0.59
N PHE A 166 5.65 -19.94 -0.51
CA PHE A 166 5.38 -20.82 0.63
C PHE A 166 6.22 -22.12 0.54
N PRO A 167 6.82 -22.60 1.66
CA PRO A 167 6.79 -22.07 3.04
C PRO A 167 7.86 -20.99 3.33
N ASP A 168 8.77 -20.69 2.40
CA ASP A 168 9.95 -19.83 2.61
C ASP A 168 9.62 -18.33 2.44
N CYS A 169 8.46 -17.90 2.90
CA CYS A 169 8.04 -16.50 2.85
C CYS A 169 9.00 -15.61 3.66
N ARG A 170 9.49 -14.55 3.04
CA ARG A 170 10.39 -13.57 3.68
C ARG A 170 9.70 -12.23 3.98
N GLU A 171 8.38 -12.16 3.82
CA GLU A 171 7.63 -10.96 4.17
C GLU A 171 7.51 -10.84 5.69
N THR A 172 7.62 -9.61 6.17
CA THR A 172 7.35 -9.26 7.56
C THR A 172 5.88 -8.90 7.71
N ALA A 173 5.19 -9.56 8.65
CA ALA A 173 3.83 -9.19 9.01
C ALA A 173 3.85 -7.99 9.96
N MET A 174 3.09 -6.96 9.63
CA MET A 174 2.96 -5.78 10.49
C MET A 174 1.49 -5.38 10.61
N ILE A 175 1.12 -4.78 11.75
CA ILE A 175 -0.24 -4.35 12.05
C ILE A 175 -0.26 -2.93 12.60
N LYS A 176 -1.33 -2.20 12.28
CA LYS A 176 -1.65 -0.89 12.83
C LYS A 176 -3.09 -0.88 13.32
N MET A 177 -3.30 -0.36 14.53
CA MET A 177 -4.63 -0.04 15.03
C MET A 177 -5.05 1.31 14.45
N LEU A 178 -6.21 1.36 13.83
CA LEU A 178 -6.81 2.63 13.41
C LEU A 178 -7.55 3.24 14.60
N ALA A 179 -7.48 4.56 14.76
CA ALA A 179 -8.33 5.26 15.71
C ALA A 179 -9.79 5.03 15.29
N ALA A 180 -10.64 4.63 16.21
CA ALA A 180 -12.08 4.64 15.97
C ALA A 180 -12.49 6.09 15.72
N GLU A 181 -13.04 6.41 14.55
CA GLU A 181 -13.79 7.62 14.38
C GLU A 181 -14.91 7.60 15.44
N PRO A 182 -15.12 8.69 16.21
CA PRO A 182 -16.25 8.73 17.11
C PRO A 182 -17.51 8.55 16.26
N SER A 183 -18.21 7.44 16.46
CA SER A 183 -19.51 7.23 15.85
C SER A 183 -20.38 8.40 16.29
N GLU A 184 -20.78 9.26 15.37
CA GLU A 184 -21.92 10.14 15.61
C GLU A 184 -23.09 9.21 15.88
N ALA A 185 -23.34 8.96 17.17
CA ALA A 185 -24.54 8.30 17.62
C ALA A 185 -25.70 9.17 17.16
N GLY A 186 -26.34 8.74 16.06
CA GLY A 186 -27.54 9.40 15.55
C GLY A 186 -28.55 9.47 16.68
N SER A 187 -28.87 10.67 17.10
CA SER A 187 -30.07 10.96 17.84
C SER A 187 -31.25 10.66 16.91
N LEU A 188 -31.99 9.60 17.22
CA LEU A 188 -33.37 9.42 16.79
C LEU A 188 -34.30 10.20 17.70
#